data_2dd2aa6cac2019fb5e0cb4f50131e841
#
_entry.id   2dd2aa6cac2019fb5e0cb4f50131e841
#
_cell.length_a   1.000
_cell.length_b   1.000
_cell.length_c   1.000
_cell.angle_alpha   90.00
_cell.angle_beta   90.00
_cell.angle_gamma   90.00
#
_symmetry.space_group_name_H-M   'P 1'
#
loop_
_entity.id
_entity.type
_entity.pdbx_description
1 polymer ?
#
loop_
_entity_poly.entity_id
_entity_poly.type
_entity_poly.pdbx_seq_one_letter_code
_entity_poly.pdbx_strand_id
1 'polypeptide(L)'
;YDGDYTVHTILSTYQTKALILATGTKRNTLALKEARRYEGSGISYCAICDGFFYRQKDVAVIGNGEYALHEAKVLEPLAAKVTILTNGMEPTFEKEALGTIQVETRKIISAGGYPTLKWLELEDHEKFLLDGLFVALGTAGSTDIARKLGLMIENNHIMVETDTSTALPGLFAAGDCTGGLLQVSKAVYEGALAGTRAVKYLKKHPSTV
;
A
#
# COMPACT_ATOMS: atom_id res chain seq x y z
N TYR A 1 14.59 7.18 27.80
CA TYR A 1 13.73 7.75 26.71
C TYR A 1 12.64 8.58 27.40
N ASP A 2 12.84 9.90 27.42
CA ASP A 2 11.97 10.80 28.19
C ASP A 2 10.70 11.23 27.45
N GLY A 3 10.38 10.56 26.32
CA GLY A 3 9.18 10.83 25.52
C GLY A 3 9.23 12.15 24.72
N ASP A 4 10.40 12.76 24.58
CA ASP A 4 10.57 13.94 23.74
C ASP A 4 11.07 13.55 22.34
N TYR A 5 10.38 14.03 21.32
CA TYR A 5 10.70 13.78 19.91
C TYR A 5 11.23 15.05 19.28
N THR A 6 12.28 14.93 18.46
CA THR A 6 12.77 16.01 17.61
C THR A 6 12.46 15.66 16.17
N VAL A 7 11.68 16.51 15.50
CA VAL A 7 11.31 16.36 14.11
C VAL A 7 12.06 17.38 13.28
N HIS A 8 12.95 16.91 12.42
CA HIS A 8 13.67 17.75 11.46
C HIS A 8 12.94 17.76 10.12
N THR A 9 12.62 18.94 9.63
CA THR A 9 12.12 19.16 8.27
C THR A 9 13.16 19.91 7.45
N ILE A 10 12.91 20.08 6.16
CA ILE A 10 13.79 20.87 5.28
C ILE A 10 13.92 22.33 5.78
N LEU A 11 12.88 22.86 6.42
CA LEU A 11 12.79 24.28 6.79
C LEU A 11 13.00 24.53 8.29
N SER A 12 12.73 23.56 9.15
CA SER A 12 12.64 23.80 10.61
C SER A 12 12.84 22.51 11.41
N THR A 13 13.17 22.71 12.70
CA THR A 13 13.22 21.64 13.70
C THR A 13 12.15 21.88 14.76
N TYR A 14 11.40 20.83 15.09
CA TYR A 14 10.33 20.85 16.08
C TYR A 14 10.64 19.89 17.20
N GLN A 15 10.37 20.30 18.43
CA GLN A 15 10.38 19.42 19.61
C GLN A 15 8.96 19.18 20.06
N THR A 16 8.65 17.93 20.41
CA THR A 16 7.30 17.55 20.83
C THR A 16 7.32 16.32 21.75
N LYS A 17 6.40 16.28 22.68
CA LYS A 17 6.14 15.09 23.55
C LYS A 17 5.19 14.11 22.93
N ALA A 18 4.44 14.49 21.91
CA ALA A 18 3.55 13.58 21.18
C ALA A 18 3.76 13.73 19.69
N LEU A 19 3.88 12.59 19.00
CA LEU A 19 4.08 12.53 17.55
C LEU A 19 3.09 11.53 16.95
N ILE A 20 2.47 11.89 15.83
CA ILE A 20 1.58 11.00 15.07
C ILE A 20 2.22 10.74 13.70
N LEU A 21 2.50 9.48 13.41
CA LEU A 21 2.94 9.03 12.09
C LEU A 21 1.70 8.74 11.22
N ALA A 22 1.40 9.62 10.28
CA ALA A 22 0.31 9.47 9.32
C ALA A 22 0.85 9.51 7.88
N THR A 23 1.94 8.77 7.67
CA THR A 23 2.76 8.84 6.47
C THR A 23 2.19 8.07 5.28
N GLY A 24 1.07 7.39 5.49
CA GLY A 24 0.44 6.56 4.46
C GLY A 24 1.35 5.42 4.01
N THR A 25 1.05 4.89 2.83
CA THR A 25 1.92 3.95 2.11
C THR A 25 2.44 4.64 0.85
N LYS A 26 3.73 4.51 0.55
CA LYS A 26 4.25 5.00 -0.71
C LYS A 26 3.71 4.12 -1.84
N ARG A 27 2.86 4.67 -2.68
CA ARG A 27 2.43 3.97 -3.89
C ARG A 27 3.58 3.93 -4.89
N ASN A 28 4.09 2.74 -5.18
CA ASN A 28 4.98 2.57 -6.30
C ASN A 28 4.13 2.58 -7.58
N THR A 29 4.41 3.52 -8.47
CA THR A 29 3.79 3.57 -9.79
C THR A 29 4.50 2.62 -10.75
N LEU A 30 3.76 2.09 -11.71
CA LEU A 30 4.37 1.28 -12.77
C LEU A 30 5.34 2.14 -13.59
N ALA A 31 6.61 1.74 -13.66
CA ALA A 31 7.67 2.48 -14.35
C ALA A 31 7.59 2.36 -15.89
N LEU A 32 6.38 2.32 -16.45
CA LEU A 32 6.13 2.35 -17.89
C LEU A 32 5.60 3.72 -18.28
N LYS A 33 6.25 4.36 -19.23
CA LYS A 33 5.94 5.73 -19.67
C LYS A 33 4.50 5.87 -20.15
N GLU A 34 4.00 4.85 -20.84
CA GLU A 34 2.66 4.78 -21.41
C GLU A 34 1.59 4.48 -20.37
N ALA A 35 1.94 3.87 -19.23
CA ALA A 35 0.98 3.44 -18.19
C ALA A 35 0.21 4.61 -17.59
N ARG A 36 0.83 5.78 -17.44
CA ARG A 36 0.19 6.97 -16.84
C ARG A 36 -1.08 7.40 -17.58
N ARG A 37 -1.14 7.22 -18.89
CA ARG A 37 -2.34 7.58 -19.69
C ARG A 37 -3.55 6.68 -19.41
N TYR A 38 -3.32 5.51 -18.82
CA TYR A 38 -4.36 4.54 -18.50
C TYR A 38 -4.77 4.56 -17.02
N GLU A 39 -4.19 5.44 -16.20
CA GLU A 39 -4.64 5.64 -14.81
C GLU A 39 -6.11 6.09 -14.80
N GLY A 40 -6.98 5.33 -14.13
CA GLY A 40 -8.43 5.49 -14.19
C GLY A 40 -9.09 5.05 -15.51
N SER A 41 -8.29 4.57 -16.49
CA SER A 41 -8.78 4.09 -17.80
C SER A 41 -8.22 2.70 -18.11
N GLY A 42 -8.28 1.79 -17.13
CA GLY A 42 -7.78 0.42 -17.21
C GLY A 42 -6.62 0.13 -16.24
N ILE A 43 -6.03 1.13 -15.58
CA ILE A 43 -5.10 0.96 -14.46
C ILE A 43 -5.74 1.48 -13.18
N SER A 44 -5.76 0.64 -12.15
CA SER A 44 -6.23 0.94 -10.80
C SER A 44 -5.15 0.63 -9.76
N TYR A 45 -5.28 1.26 -8.59
CA TYR A 45 -4.42 1.05 -7.41
C TYR A 45 -5.18 0.48 -6.21
N CYS A 46 -6.45 0.08 -6.39
CA CYS A 46 -7.30 -0.39 -5.30
C CYS A 46 -8.31 -1.43 -5.79
N ALA A 47 -8.07 -2.70 -5.53
CA ALA A 47 -9.00 -3.78 -5.92
C ALA A 47 -10.37 -3.66 -5.24
N ILE A 48 -10.41 -3.27 -3.96
CA ILE A 48 -11.66 -3.07 -3.21
C ILE A 48 -12.48 -1.91 -3.80
N CYS A 49 -11.81 -0.83 -4.25
CA CYS A 49 -12.48 0.34 -4.80
C CYS A 49 -13.07 0.08 -6.18
N ASP A 50 -12.29 -0.53 -7.07
CA ASP A 50 -12.57 -0.58 -8.50
C ASP A 50 -12.90 -1.98 -9.03
N GLY A 51 -12.67 -3.03 -8.23
CA GLY A 51 -12.85 -4.42 -8.68
C GLY A 51 -14.25 -4.72 -9.20
N PHE A 52 -15.28 -4.05 -8.67
CA PHE A 52 -16.66 -4.21 -9.14
C PHE A 52 -16.85 -3.87 -10.63
N PHE A 53 -16.10 -2.89 -11.17
CA PHE A 53 -16.16 -2.51 -12.59
C PHE A 53 -15.54 -3.55 -13.51
N TYR A 54 -14.83 -4.52 -12.94
CA TYR A 54 -14.14 -5.60 -13.66
C TYR A 54 -14.79 -6.97 -13.47
N ARG A 55 -16.06 -7.02 -13.07
CA ARG A 55 -16.82 -8.29 -12.97
C ARG A 55 -16.83 -9.02 -14.30
N GLN A 56 -16.52 -10.33 -14.25
CA GLN A 56 -16.47 -11.23 -15.40
C GLN A 56 -15.53 -10.75 -16.52
N LYS A 57 -14.47 -10.02 -16.16
CA LYS A 57 -13.41 -9.56 -17.06
C LYS A 57 -12.07 -10.20 -16.70
N ASP A 58 -11.15 -10.19 -17.64
CA ASP A 58 -9.78 -10.65 -17.41
C ASP A 58 -8.95 -9.52 -16.82
N VAL A 59 -8.44 -9.71 -15.62
CA VAL A 59 -7.67 -8.71 -14.91
C VAL A 59 -6.29 -9.23 -14.52
N ALA A 60 -5.36 -8.30 -14.38
CA ALA A 60 -4.04 -8.60 -13.86
C ALA A 60 -3.74 -7.75 -12.63
N VAL A 61 -2.90 -8.30 -11.74
CA VAL A 61 -2.35 -7.59 -10.58
C VAL A 61 -0.85 -7.57 -10.73
N ILE A 62 -0.22 -6.40 -10.83
CA ILE A 62 1.23 -6.30 -10.89
C ILE A 62 1.85 -6.15 -9.51
N GLY A 63 2.76 -7.06 -9.19
CA GLY A 63 3.50 -7.16 -7.93
C GLY A 63 3.96 -8.58 -7.69
N ASN A 64 4.90 -8.78 -6.77
CA ASN A 64 5.49 -10.10 -6.51
C ASN A 64 5.39 -10.56 -5.05
N GLY A 65 4.75 -9.78 -4.17
CA GLY A 65 4.66 -10.08 -2.73
C GLY A 65 3.24 -10.29 -2.24
N GLU A 66 3.09 -10.47 -0.93
CA GLU A 66 1.81 -10.70 -0.25
C GLU A 66 0.74 -9.64 -0.57
N TYR A 67 1.16 -8.39 -0.81
CA TYR A 67 0.22 -7.35 -1.20
C TYR A 67 -0.43 -7.64 -2.55
N ALA A 68 0.34 -8.11 -3.54
CA ALA A 68 -0.20 -8.50 -4.85
C ALA A 68 -1.12 -9.71 -4.74
N LEU A 69 -0.76 -10.70 -3.92
CA LEU A 69 -1.62 -11.86 -3.64
C LEU A 69 -2.93 -11.42 -2.97
N HIS A 70 -2.88 -10.51 -1.99
CA HIS A 70 -4.07 -9.99 -1.33
C HIS A 70 -5.02 -9.29 -2.31
N GLU A 71 -4.51 -8.36 -3.13
CA GLU A 71 -5.33 -7.66 -4.14
C GLU A 71 -5.91 -8.64 -5.17
N ALA A 72 -5.15 -9.66 -5.58
CA ALA A 72 -5.62 -10.70 -6.48
C ALA A 72 -6.75 -11.54 -5.86
N LYS A 73 -6.66 -11.87 -4.57
CA LYS A 73 -7.72 -12.57 -3.83
C LYS A 73 -9.01 -11.75 -3.71
N VAL A 74 -8.92 -10.44 -3.59
CA VAL A 74 -10.10 -9.55 -3.62
C VAL A 74 -10.79 -9.59 -4.98
N LEU A 75 -10.03 -9.71 -6.06
CA LEU A 75 -10.55 -9.76 -7.43
C LEU A 75 -11.07 -11.15 -7.84
N GLU A 76 -10.51 -12.22 -7.28
CA GLU A 76 -10.83 -13.62 -7.65
C GLU A 76 -12.33 -13.92 -7.69
N PRO A 77 -13.15 -13.53 -6.70
CA PRO A 77 -14.59 -13.80 -6.73
C PRO A 77 -15.39 -12.93 -7.71
N LEU A 78 -14.76 -11.89 -8.28
CA LEU A 78 -15.43 -10.91 -9.15
C LEU A 78 -15.07 -11.12 -10.62
N ALA A 79 -13.81 -11.29 -10.94
CA ALA A 79 -13.27 -11.35 -12.29
C ALA A 79 -13.50 -12.73 -12.93
N ALA A 80 -13.46 -12.79 -14.25
CA ALA A 80 -13.47 -14.06 -14.98
C ALA A 80 -12.11 -14.77 -14.84
N LYS A 81 -11.03 -13.99 -14.85
CA LYS A 81 -9.67 -14.50 -14.71
C LYS A 81 -8.82 -13.46 -13.97
N VAL A 82 -8.00 -13.94 -13.04
CA VAL A 82 -7.00 -13.10 -12.34
C VAL A 82 -5.60 -13.67 -12.58
N THR A 83 -4.68 -12.80 -12.98
CA THR A 83 -3.27 -13.15 -13.17
C THR A 83 -2.37 -12.19 -12.40
N ILE A 84 -1.47 -12.70 -11.57
CA ILE A 84 -0.42 -11.90 -10.96
C ILE A 84 0.74 -11.78 -11.94
N LEU A 85 1.15 -10.56 -12.24
CA LEU A 85 2.31 -10.24 -13.09
C LEU A 85 3.47 -9.83 -12.19
N THR A 86 4.51 -10.65 -12.09
CA THR A 86 5.65 -10.34 -11.21
C THR A 86 6.69 -9.44 -11.86
N ASN A 87 6.53 -9.15 -13.15
CA ASN A 87 7.39 -8.24 -13.92
C ASN A 87 8.88 -8.56 -13.82
N GLY A 88 9.24 -9.83 -14.03
CA GLY A 88 10.61 -10.31 -13.99
C GLY A 88 11.16 -10.57 -12.58
N MET A 89 10.35 -10.44 -11.54
CA MET A 89 10.75 -10.74 -10.17
C MET A 89 10.26 -12.12 -9.72
N GLU A 90 11.02 -12.76 -8.83
CA GLU A 90 10.55 -13.99 -8.18
C GLU A 90 9.38 -13.69 -7.24
N PRO A 91 8.31 -14.50 -7.26
CA PRO A 91 7.24 -14.41 -6.30
C PRO A 91 7.75 -14.64 -4.87
N THR A 92 7.32 -13.81 -3.93
CA THR A 92 7.66 -13.96 -2.49
C THR A 92 6.46 -14.42 -1.64
N PHE A 93 5.32 -14.70 -2.28
CA PHE A 93 4.14 -15.31 -1.67
C PHE A 93 4.15 -16.84 -1.86
N GLU A 94 3.42 -17.55 -1.00
CA GLU A 94 3.31 -19.01 -1.07
C GLU A 94 2.40 -19.44 -2.23
N LYS A 95 2.88 -20.39 -3.05
CA LYS A 95 2.16 -20.89 -4.24
C LYS A 95 0.84 -21.59 -3.88
N GLU A 96 0.78 -22.22 -2.72
CA GLU A 96 -0.40 -22.91 -2.20
C GLU A 96 -1.58 -21.96 -1.94
N ALA A 97 -1.28 -20.68 -1.71
CA ALA A 97 -2.29 -19.65 -1.49
C ALA A 97 -2.94 -19.12 -2.77
N LEU A 98 -2.42 -19.45 -3.96
CA LEU A 98 -2.91 -18.91 -5.24
C LEU A 98 -4.35 -19.32 -5.59
N GLY A 99 -4.75 -20.57 -5.29
CA GLY A 99 -6.05 -21.08 -5.72
C GLY A 99 -6.17 -21.12 -7.25
N THR A 100 -7.11 -20.36 -7.82
CA THR A 100 -7.31 -20.26 -9.28
C THR A 100 -6.50 -19.15 -9.95
N ILE A 101 -5.80 -18.33 -9.17
CA ILE A 101 -5.00 -17.20 -9.66
C ILE A 101 -3.78 -17.70 -10.41
N GLN A 102 -3.58 -17.18 -11.61
CA GLN A 102 -2.42 -17.51 -12.44
C GLN A 102 -1.25 -16.57 -12.11
N VAL A 103 -0.03 -17.00 -12.44
CA VAL A 103 1.19 -16.18 -12.30
C VAL A 103 1.91 -16.12 -13.63
N GLU A 104 2.24 -14.92 -14.05
CA GLU A 104 3.07 -14.60 -15.21
C GLU A 104 4.32 -13.87 -14.72
N THR A 105 5.49 -14.40 -15.01
CA THR A 105 6.76 -13.91 -14.46
C THR A 105 7.55 -13.03 -15.43
N ARG A 106 7.23 -13.06 -16.71
CA ARG A 106 7.94 -12.28 -17.72
C ARG A 106 7.86 -10.78 -17.48
N LYS A 107 8.91 -10.07 -17.87
CA LYS A 107 8.98 -8.62 -17.71
C LYS A 107 8.05 -7.92 -18.69
N ILE A 108 7.41 -6.85 -18.22
CA ILE A 108 6.55 -5.98 -19.03
C ILE A 108 7.42 -4.89 -19.63
N ILE A 109 7.36 -4.69 -20.95
CA ILE A 109 8.14 -3.69 -21.68
C ILE A 109 7.30 -2.53 -22.21
N SER A 110 6.01 -2.76 -22.50
CA SER A 110 5.10 -1.69 -22.91
C SER A 110 3.64 -1.99 -22.54
N ALA A 111 2.77 -0.99 -22.69
CA ALA A 111 1.34 -1.09 -22.43
C ALA A 111 0.57 -0.33 -23.53
N GLY A 112 -0.59 -0.85 -23.93
CA GLY A 112 -1.37 -0.21 -24.98
C GLY A 112 -2.84 -0.57 -24.99
N GLY A 113 -3.59 0.16 -25.83
CA GLY A 113 -5.03 0.02 -26.01
C GLY A 113 -5.70 1.35 -26.35
N TYR A 114 -6.96 1.30 -26.77
CA TYR A 114 -7.80 2.48 -26.99
C TYR A 114 -9.28 2.09 -26.90
N PRO A 115 -10.12 2.89 -26.19
CA PRO A 115 -9.76 4.07 -25.38
C PRO A 115 -9.12 3.71 -24.02
N THR A 116 -9.18 2.45 -23.60
CA THR A 116 -8.65 1.95 -22.33
C THR A 116 -7.46 1.01 -22.55
N LEU A 117 -6.76 0.64 -21.47
CA LEU A 117 -5.74 -0.40 -21.51
C LEU A 117 -6.36 -1.72 -22.02
N LYS A 118 -5.68 -2.39 -22.97
CA LYS A 118 -6.13 -3.67 -23.56
C LYS A 118 -5.06 -4.73 -23.61
N TRP A 119 -3.80 -4.35 -23.52
CA TRP A 119 -2.69 -5.30 -23.57
C TRP A 119 -1.45 -4.73 -22.88
N LEU A 120 -0.65 -5.66 -22.40
CA LEU A 120 0.73 -5.44 -21.98
C LEU A 120 1.62 -6.24 -22.92
N GLU A 121 2.73 -5.68 -23.37
CA GLU A 121 3.75 -6.36 -24.13
C GLU A 121 4.79 -6.92 -23.15
N LEU A 122 5.07 -8.19 -23.27
CA LEU A 122 6.06 -8.90 -22.48
C LEU A 122 7.42 -8.86 -23.17
N GLU A 123 8.48 -9.23 -22.47
CA GLU A 123 9.87 -9.14 -22.96
C GLU A 123 10.18 -9.97 -24.21
N ASP A 124 9.37 -10.98 -24.50
CA ASP A 124 9.41 -11.80 -25.72
C ASP A 124 8.53 -11.24 -26.85
N HIS A 125 8.01 -10.01 -26.68
CA HIS A 125 7.10 -9.33 -27.61
C HIS A 125 5.71 -9.96 -27.74
N GLU A 126 5.35 -10.94 -26.91
CA GLU A 126 3.97 -11.41 -26.83
C GLU A 126 3.07 -10.38 -26.13
N LYS A 127 1.81 -10.31 -26.58
CA LYS A 127 0.80 -9.46 -25.97
C LYS A 127 -0.01 -10.24 -24.96
N PHE A 128 0.08 -9.81 -23.71
CA PHE A 128 -0.80 -10.26 -22.65
C PHE A 128 -2.08 -9.39 -22.68
N LEU A 129 -3.20 -9.99 -23.04
CA LEU A 129 -4.49 -9.30 -23.13
C LEU A 129 -5.15 -9.21 -21.77
N LEU A 130 -5.77 -8.06 -21.45
CA LEU A 130 -6.47 -7.81 -20.20
C LEU A 130 -7.48 -6.67 -20.35
N ASP A 131 -8.45 -6.63 -19.44
CA ASP A 131 -9.40 -5.52 -19.33
C ASP A 131 -9.03 -4.51 -18.25
N GLY A 132 -8.21 -4.93 -17.28
CA GLY A 132 -7.76 -4.06 -16.21
C GLY A 132 -6.47 -4.54 -15.55
N LEU A 133 -5.65 -3.57 -15.11
CA LEU A 133 -4.41 -3.80 -14.38
C LEU A 133 -4.50 -3.13 -13.00
N PHE A 134 -4.30 -3.91 -11.95
CA PHE A 134 -4.24 -3.42 -10.58
C PHE A 134 -2.78 -3.36 -10.12
N VAL A 135 -2.34 -2.20 -9.65
CA VAL A 135 -0.94 -1.99 -9.26
C VAL A 135 -0.79 -2.22 -7.77
N ALA A 136 -0.15 -3.33 -7.41
CA ALA A 136 0.13 -3.76 -6.05
C ALA A 136 1.64 -3.96 -5.82
N LEU A 137 2.43 -3.00 -6.30
CA LEU A 137 3.87 -2.97 -6.11
C LEU A 137 4.19 -2.61 -4.66
N GLY A 138 5.06 -3.39 -4.04
CA GLY A 138 5.39 -3.32 -2.62
C GLY A 138 5.70 -1.91 -2.13
N THR A 139 5.29 -1.65 -0.90
CA THR A 139 5.40 -0.36 -0.24
C THR A 139 6.74 -0.22 0.49
N ALA A 140 7.60 0.67 0.02
CA ALA A 140 8.73 1.18 0.82
C ALA A 140 8.40 2.63 1.22
N GLY A 141 8.61 3.03 2.46
CA GLY A 141 8.52 4.44 2.82
C GLY A 141 8.09 4.74 4.26
N SER A 142 6.91 4.36 4.68
CA SER A 142 6.46 4.56 6.08
C SER A 142 7.25 3.72 7.07
N THR A 143 7.70 2.55 6.63
CA THR A 143 8.51 1.63 7.44
C THR A 143 9.94 2.09 7.69
N ASP A 144 10.50 2.95 6.84
CA ASP A 144 11.89 3.41 7.04
C ASP A 144 12.01 4.33 8.26
N ILE A 145 11.03 5.24 8.45
CA ILE A 145 10.95 6.07 9.66
C ILE A 145 10.72 5.20 10.89
N ALA A 146 9.78 4.25 10.78
CA ALA A 146 9.46 3.34 11.87
C ALA A 146 10.67 2.49 12.30
N ARG A 147 11.44 1.94 11.35
CA ARG A 147 12.68 1.19 11.65
C ARG A 147 13.72 2.06 12.35
N LYS A 148 13.93 3.28 11.89
CA LYS A 148 14.87 4.22 12.53
C LYS A 148 14.48 4.54 13.97
N LEU A 149 13.18 4.53 14.29
CA LEU A 149 12.66 4.73 15.64
C LEU A 149 12.62 3.43 16.47
N GLY A 150 12.99 2.28 15.88
CA GLY A 150 12.93 0.99 16.58
C GLY A 150 11.51 0.46 16.79
N LEU A 151 10.54 0.91 15.99
CA LEU A 151 9.17 0.39 16.06
C LEU A 151 9.07 -1.01 15.48
N MET A 152 8.18 -1.81 16.02
CA MET A 152 7.83 -3.11 15.45
C MET A 152 7.10 -2.92 14.12
N ILE A 153 7.54 -3.69 13.13
CA ILE A 153 6.97 -3.70 11.78
C ILE A 153 6.62 -5.14 11.44
N GLU A 154 5.38 -5.34 11.05
CA GLU A 154 4.90 -6.61 10.53
C GLU A 154 4.23 -6.38 9.17
N ASN A 155 4.53 -7.26 8.19
CA ASN A 155 4.01 -7.16 6.82
C ASN A 155 4.13 -5.75 6.22
N ASN A 156 5.25 -5.08 6.49
CA ASN A 156 5.55 -3.72 6.04
C ASN A 156 4.63 -2.60 6.62
N HIS A 157 3.98 -2.85 7.77
CA HIS A 157 3.14 -1.88 8.46
C HIS A 157 3.62 -1.67 9.89
N ILE A 158 3.39 -0.47 10.40
CA ILE A 158 3.71 -0.11 11.78
C ILE A 158 2.71 -0.80 12.72
N MET A 159 3.22 -1.60 13.64
CA MET A 159 2.38 -2.24 14.66
C MET A 159 1.89 -1.20 15.66
N VAL A 160 0.58 -1.20 15.88
CA VAL A 160 -0.09 -0.32 16.84
C VAL A 160 -1.08 -1.12 17.68
N GLU A 161 -1.36 -0.61 18.86
CA GLU A 161 -2.46 -1.06 19.69
C GLU A 161 -3.81 -0.60 19.10
N THR A 162 -4.90 -1.13 19.61
CA THR A 162 -6.27 -0.77 19.17
C THR A 162 -6.59 0.72 19.30
N ASP A 163 -5.84 1.44 20.11
CA ASP A 163 -5.97 2.87 20.34
C ASP A 163 -4.96 3.72 19.55
N THR A 164 -4.30 3.11 18.56
CA THR A 164 -3.27 3.70 17.67
C THR A 164 -1.93 4.02 18.34
N SER A 165 -1.73 3.69 19.63
CA SER A 165 -0.44 3.84 20.28
C SER A 165 0.58 2.83 19.74
N THR A 166 1.84 3.25 19.64
CA THR A 166 2.96 2.36 19.35
C THR A 166 3.63 1.88 20.65
N ALA A 167 4.66 1.05 20.51
CA ALA A 167 5.49 0.63 21.66
C ALA A 167 6.26 1.78 22.31
N LEU A 168 6.37 2.94 21.66
CA LEU A 168 7.09 4.11 22.19
C LEU A 168 6.12 5.10 22.82
N PRO A 169 6.39 5.59 24.04
CA PRO A 169 5.52 6.54 24.74
C PRO A 169 5.33 7.84 23.95
N GLY A 170 4.09 8.31 23.81
CA GLY A 170 3.78 9.54 23.07
C GLY A 170 3.85 9.42 21.54
N LEU A 171 4.17 8.25 21.01
CA LEU A 171 4.20 8.00 19.57
C LEU A 171 2.98 7.18 19.15
N PHE A 172 2.27 7.71 18.17
CA PHE A 172 1.06 7.11 17.58
C PHE A 172 1.27 6.92 16.08
N ALA A 173 0.57 5.96 15.48
CA ALA A 173 0.51 5.83 14.04
C ALA A 173 -0.92 5.59 13.57
N ALA A 174 -1.28 6.14 12.41
CA ALA A 174 -2.65 6.11 11.90
C ALA A 174 -2.71 6.10 10.37
N GLY A 175 -3.76 5.51 9.83
CA GLY A 175 -4.00 5.41 8.39
C GLY A 175 -3.28 4.25 7.75
N ASP A 176 -3.01 4.33 6.45
CA ASP A 176 -2.47 3.22 5.67
C ASP A 176 -1.13 2.67 6.18
N CYS A 177 -0.34 3.48 6.89
CA CYS A 177 0.93 3.03 7.46
C CYS A 177 0.78 1.96 8.56
N THR A 178 -0.42 1.80 9.13
CA THR A 178 -0.72 0.76 10.13
C THR A 178 -1.29 -0.51 9.53
N GLY A 179 -1.49 -0.57 8.20
CA GLY A 179 -2.04 -1.72 7.50
C GLY A 179 -3.55 -1.90 7.64
N GLY A 180 -4.03 -3.12 7.50
CA GLY A 180 -5.46 -3.44 7.52
C GLY A 180 -6.19 -2.91 6.29
N LEU A 181 -7.43 -2.43 6.47
CA LEU A 181 -8.23 -1.89 5.37
C LEU A 181 -7.68 -0.54 4.87
N LEU A 182 -7.11 -0.52 3.68
CA LEU A 182 -6.54 0.70 3.07
C LEU A 182 -7.64 1.60 2.46
N GLN A 183 -8.40 2.26 3.33
CA GLN A 183 -9.53 3.10 2.96
C GLN A 183 -9.52 4.43 3.72
N VAL A 184 -10.05 5.47 3.08
CA VAL A 184 -10.18 6.81 3.68
C VAL A 184 -10.97 6.76 4.99
N SER A 185 -12.03 5.96 5.07
CA SER A 185 -12.84 5.81 6.28
C SER A 185 -12.03 5.30 7.48
N LYS A 186 -11.13 4.32 7.27
CA LYS A 186 -10.21 3.84 8.29
C LYS A 186 -9.20 4.93 8.67
N ALA A 187 -8.59 5.58 7.70
CA ALA A 187 -7.61 6.64 7.94
C ALA A 187 -8.20 7.81 8.73
N VAL A 188 -9.46 8.20 8.44
CA VAL A 188 -10.20 9.23 9.19
C VAL A 188 -10.44 8.78 10.64
N TYR A 189 -10.94 7.55 10.83
CA TYR A 189 -11.19 7.00 12.17
C TYR A 189 -9.92 6.94 13.00
N GLU A 190 -8.86 6.33 12.46
CA GLU A 190 -7.59 6.19 13.18
C GLU A 190 -6.92 7.55 13.44
N GLY A 191 -7.00 8.49 12.50
CA GLY A 191 -6.51 9.85 12.68
C GLY A 191 -7.22 10.59 13.81
N ALA A 192 -8.53 10.48 13.90
CA ALA A 192 -9.32 11.05 14.99
C ALA A 192 -8.96 10.41 16.34
N LEU A 193 -8.78 9.08 16.35
CA LEU A 193 -8.40 8.34 17.55
C LEU A 193 -6.98 8.72 18.02
N ALA A 194 -6.00 8.72 17.11
CA ALA A 194 -4.61 9.11 17.38
C ALA A 194 -4.53 10.55 17.94
N GLY A 195 -5.23 11.50 17.32
CA GLY A 195 -5.29 12.89 17.79
C GLY A 195 -5.86 13.00 19.20
N THR A 196 -6.96 12.30 19.48
CA THR A 196 -7.57 12.26 20.82
C THR A 196 -6.61 11.66 21.86
N ARG A 197 -5.90 10.58 21.49
CA ARG A 197 -4.91 9.93 22.37
C ARG A 197 -3.68 10.79 22.60
N ALA A 198 -3.17 11.46 21.58
CA ALA A 198 -2.05 12.40 21.71
C ALA A 198 -2.38 13.54 22.69
N VAL A 199 -3.58 14.15 22.58
CA VAL A 199 -4.03 15.18 23.53
C VAL A 199 -4.14 14.62 24.95
N LYS A 200 -4.68 13.42 25.12
CA LYS A 200 -4.77 12.76 26.44
C LYS A 200 -3.38 12.47 27.03
N TYR A 201 -2.44 12.05 26.20
CA TYR A 201 -1.05 11.82 26.58
C TYR A 201 -0.38 13.12 27.08
N LEU A 202 -0.49 14.21 26.29
CA LEU A 202 0.07 15.52 26.66
C LEU A 202 -0.48 16.08 27.98
N LYS A 203 -1.78 15.87 28.25
CA LYS A 203 -2.38 16.27 29.54
C LYS A 203 -1.78 15.54 30.75
N LYS A 204 -1.30 14.30 30.56
CA LYS A 204 -0.65 13.51 31.60
C LYS A 204 0.85 13.80 31.74
N HIS A 205 1.46 14.37 30.70
CA HIS A 205 2.88 14.67 30.63
C HIS A 205 3.09 16.15 30.24
N PRO A 206 2.67 17.09 31.11
CA PRO A 206 2.80 18.52 30.81
C PRO A 206 4.27 18.89 30.61
N SER A 207 4.53 19.86 29.75
CA SER A 207 5.87 20.44 29.65
C SER A 207 6.20 21.13 30.95
N THR A 208 7.32 20.78 31.55
CA THR A 208 7.90 21.61 32.61
C THR A 208 8.32 22.93 31.95
N VAL A 209 7.60 24.01 32.24
CA VAL A 209 7.96 25.37 31.88
C VAL A 209 9.21 25.80 32.66
#